data_5a2653abe5f59fa6ef184c2c46a02764
#
_entry.id   5a2653abe5f59fa6ef184c2c46a02764
#
_cell.length_a   1.000
_cell.length_b   1.000
_cell.length_c   1.000
_cell.angle_alpha   90.00
_cell.angle_beta   90.00
_cell.angle_gamma   90.00
#
_symmetry.space_group_name_H-M   'P 1'
#
loop_
_entity.id
_entity.type
_entity.pdbx_description
1 polymer ?
#
loop_
_entity_poly.entity_id
_entity_poly.type
_entity_poly.pdbx_seq_one_letter_code
_entity_poly.pdbx_strand_id
1 'polypeptide(L)'
;DAQKDAAISGWSMSGYDPKNWKPASQIELASTAFLDKNLDYGQLKITGQLDDRVQVRKVLQAQSIQEPRKGVFIYDMGQNMVGFPKIFIPNGKAGQVITLRYAELLYPDLAEYASQKGMIMLENFRAALAQDIYVLKGGDEYIQPRFTFHGYRYLEITGLAQAPALAQVAGIVLSSISEISSSYDTSDPMVNKLWNNITWSMRGNFLSIPTDTPARNERMGWSGDINV
;
A
#
# COMPACT_ATOMS: atom_id res chain seq x y z
N ASP A 1 -0.33 -15.85 3.01
CA ASP A 1 0.54 -16.93 2.51
C ASP A 1 -0.23 -17.74 1.48
N ALA A 2 0.10 -17.57 0.20
CA ALA A 2 -0.62 -18.20 -0.92
C ALA A 2 -0.52 -19.72 -0.91
N GLN A 3 0.53 -20.30 -0.36
CA GLN A 3 0.64 -21.77 -0.22
C GLN A 3 -0.35 -22.30 0.81
N LYS A 4 -0.55 -21.61 1.92
CA LYS A 4 -1.55 -21.99 2.92
C LYS A 4 -2.96 -21.82 2.35
N ASP A 5 -3.23 -20.73 1.63
CA ASP A 5 -4.51 -20.53 0.96
C ASP A 5 -4.83 -21.66 -0.03
N ALA A 6 -3.83 -22.12 -0.78
CA ALA A 6 -3.99 -23.25 -1.68
C ALA A 6 -4.27 -24.58 -0.94
N ALA A 7 -3.63 -24.80 0.23
CA ALA A 7 -3.81 -25.97 1.06
C ALA A 7 -5.20 -26.05 1.72
N ILE A 8 -5.86 -24.91 1.92
CA ILE A 8 -7.22 -24.80 2.48
C ILE A 8 -8.23 -24.31 1.43
N SER A 9 -8.07 -24.76 0.21
CA SER A 9 -8.93 -24.37 -0.92
C SER A 9 -10.42 -24.49 -0.58
N GLY A 10 -11.20 -23.48 -0.96
CA GLY A 10 -12.65 -23.44 -0.71
C GLY A 10 -13.05 -22.98 0.70
N TRP A 11 -12.13 -22.53 1.53
CA TRP A 11 -12.42 -22.11 2.91
C TRP A 11 -13.48 -20.99 3.02
N SER A 12 -13.64 -20.19 1.98
CA SER A 12 -14.63 -19.11 1.91
C SER A 12 -15.95 -19.52 1.23
N MET A 13 -16.07 -20.79 0.82
CA MET A 13 -17.24 -21.29 0.12
C MET A 13 -18.27 -21.85 1.09
N SER A 14 -19.55 -21.78 0.71
CA SER A 14 -20.61 -22.46 1.41
C SER A 14 -20.37 -23.98 1.44
N GLY A 15 -20.49 -24.60 2.62
CA GLY A 15 -20.27 -26.03 2.80
C GLY A 15 -18.81 -26.43 3.09
N TYR A 16 -17.90 -25.50 3.27
CA TYR A 16 -16.55 -25.82 3.74
C TYR A 16 -16.59 -26.46 5.13
N ASP A 17 -15.89 -27.58 5.32
CA ASP A 17 -15.77 -28.28 6.61
C ASP A 17 -14.58 -27.72 7.41
N PRO A 18 -14.83 -26.98 8.50
CA PRO A 18 -13.79 -26.31 9.28
C PRO A 18 -13.11 -27.21 10.32
N LYS A 19 -13.11 -28.54 10.17
CA LYS A 19 -12.57 -29.50 11.18
C LYS A 19 -11.20 -29.13 11.75
N ASN A 20 -10.34 -28.53 10.91
CA ASN A 20 -8.98 -28.17 11.29
C ASN A 20 -8.84 -26.73 11.81
N TRP A 21 -9.94 -25.98 11.90
CA TRP A 21 -9.92 -24.63 12.40
C TRP A 21 -10.19 -24.59 13.89
N LYS A 22 -9.50 -23.72 14.59
CA LYS A 22 -9.81 -23.45 16.00
C LYS A 22 -11.00 -22.48 16.07
N PRO A 23 -11.90 -22.64 17.04
CA PRO A 23 -12.92 -21.63 17.27
C PRO A 23 -12.33 -20.28 17.60
N ALA A 24 -13.06 -19.21 17.28
CA ALA A 24 -12.66 -17.87 17.67
C ALA A 24 -12.57 -17.77 19.19
N SER A 25 -11.54 -17.12 19.70
CA SER A 25 -11.36 -16.84 21.12
C SER A 25 -11.73 -15.39 21.42
N GLN A 26 -12.51 -15.17 22.46
CA GLN A 26 -12.73 -13.83 22.99
C GLN A 26 -11.51 -13.45 23.83
N ILE A 27 -10.99 -12.26 23.60
CA ILE A 27 -9.89 -11.70 24.37
C ILE A 27 -10.38 -10.50 25.17
N GLU A 28 -9.82 -10.32 26.37
CA GLU A 28 -10.06 -9.14 27.18
C GLU A 28 -9.09 -8.04 26.77
N LEU A 29 -9.61 -6.95 26.22
CA LEU A 29 -8.77 -5.82 25.78
C LEU A 29 -8.04 -5.15 26.96
N ALA A 30 -8.65 -5.12 28.13
CA ALA A 30 -8.09 -4.51 29.34
C ALA A 30 -6.73 -5.12 29.78
N SER A 31 -6.40 -6.32 29.33
CA SER A 31 -5.12 -6.99 29.64
C SER A 31 -3.97 -6.56 28.71
N THR A 32 -4.24 -5.76 27.68
CA THR A 32 -3.26 -5.38 26.66
C THR A 32 -2.46 -4.15 27.12
N ALA A 33 -1.14 -4.24 27.16
CA ALA A 33 -0.25 -3.22 27.71
C ALA A 33 -0.27 -1.85 27.02
N PHE A 34 -0.86 -1.76 25.82
CA PHE A 34 -0.90 -0.55 25.01
C PHE A 34 -2.25 0.19 25.07
N LEU A 35 -3.21 -0.29 25.85
CA LEU A 35 -4.53 0.33 25.95
C LEU A 35 -4.55 1.40 27.04
N ASP A 36 -5.29 2.47 26.79
CA ASP A 36 -5.50 3.52 27.79
C ASP A 36 -6.32 2.94 28.97
N LYS A 37 -5.74 2.97 30.16
CA LYS A 37 -6.37 2.48 31.39
C LYS A 37 -7.59 3.31 31.83
N ASN A 38 -7.75 4.51 31.26
CA ASN A 38 -8.89 5.38 31.55
C ASN A 38 -10.12 5.07 30.68
N LEU A 39 -9.99 4.18 29.68
CA LEU A 39 -11.09 3.76 28.85
C LEU A 39 -11.69 2.45 29.36
N ASP A 40 -13.00 2.45 29.56
CA ASP A 40 -13.74 1.21 29.82
C ASP A 40 -14.07 0.52 28.49
N TYR A 41 -13.21 -0.39 28.08
CA TYR A 41 -13.37 -1.14 26.84
C TYR A 41 -14.61 -2.05 26.83
N GLY A 42 -15.14 -2.38 28.00
CA GLY A 42 -16.41 -3.14 28.12
C GLY A 42 -17.64 -2.33 27.69
N GLN A 43 -17.54 -1.01 27.69
CA GLN A 43 -18.61 -0.09 27.28
C GLN A 43 -18.50 0.34 25.82
N LEU A 44 -17.51 -0.13 25.07
CA LEU A 44 -17.36 0.22 23.67
C LEU A 44 -18.55 -0.27 22.84
N LYS A 45 -19.23 0.66 22.21
CA LYS A 45 -20.32 0.38 21.29
C LYS A 45 -19.79 0.16 19.88
N ILE A 46 -20.00 -1.01 19.33
CA ILE A 46 -19.70 -1.29 17.92
C ILE A 46 -20.81 -0.68 17.07
N THR A 47 -20.47 0.24 16.19
CA THR A 47 -21.39 0.89 15.27
C THR A 47 -20.92 0.71 13.83
N GLY A 48 -21.81 0.90 12.86
CA GLY A 48 -21.42 1.01 11.45
C GLY A 48 -20.53 2.23 11.21
N GLN A 49 -19.70 2.16 10.17
CA GLN A 49 -18.88 3.29 9.74
C GLN A 49 -19.79 4.46 9.33
N LEU A 50 -19.51 5.67 9.87
CA LEU A 50 -20.27 6.88 9.61
C LEU A 50 -19.72 7.73 8.49
N ASP A 51 -18.42 7.65 8.25
CA ASP A 51 -17.66 8.37 7.25
C ASP A 51 -17.61 7.62 5.91
N ASP A 52 -17.15 8.30 4.88
CA ASP A 52 -17.00 7.73 3.54
C ASP A 52 -15.99 6.55 3.53
N ARG A 53 -16.41 5.47 2.89
CA ARG A 53 -15.61 4.25 2.81
C ARG A 53 -14.38 4.47 1.95
N VAL A 54 -13.25 3.92 2.38
CA VAL A 54 -12.08 3.77 1.54
C VAL A 54 -12.40 2.80 0.40
N GLN A 55 -12.21 3.25 -0.83
CA GLN A 55 -12.51 2.48 -2.04
C GLN A 55 -11.39 2.61 -3.07
N VAL A 56 -11.37 1.71 -4.02
CA VAL A 56 -10.53 1.85 -5.21
C VAL A 56 -11.06 3.02 -6.05
N ARG A 57 -10.23 4.02 -6.26
CA ARG A 57 -10.59 5.25 -7.01
C ARG A 57 -9.95 5.31 -8.39
N LYS A 58 -8.76 4.72 -8.53
CA LYS A 58 -8.04 4.73 -9.79
C LYS A 58 -7.11 3.52 -9.88
N VAL A 59 -6.76 3.15 -11.11
CA VAL A 59 -5.72 2.16 -11.40
C VAL A 59 -4.66 2.87 -12.23
N LEU A 60 -3.42 2.84 -11.76
CA LEU A 60 -2.26 3.39 -12.47
C LEU A 60 -1.43 2.22 -13.01
N GLN A 61 -1.07 2.27 -14.29
CA GLN A 61 -0.11 1.34 -14.87
C GLN A 61 1.31 1.84 -14.61
N ALA A 62 2.24 0.92 -14.35
CA ALA A 62 3.65 1.26 -14.27
C ALA A 62 4.10 1.90 -15.59
N GLN A 63 4.84 3.02 -15.49
CA GLN A 63 5.27 3.82 -16.65
C GLN A 63 6.66 3.41 -17.13
N SER A 64 7.52 3.00 -16.22
CA SER A 64 8.87 2.56 -16.55
C SER A 64 9.37 1.55 -15.52
N ILE A 65 10.43 0.84 -15.89
CA ILE A 65 11.14 -0.11 -15.04
C ILE A 65 12.64 0.12 -15.19
N GLN A 66 13.36 -0.04 -14.11
CA GLN A 66 14.82 -0.08 -14.09
C GLN A 66 15.32 -1.21 -13.20
N GLU A 67 16.52 -1.71 -13.50
CA GLU A 67 17.24 -2.71 -12.70
C GLU A 67 18.56 -2.10 -12.24
N PRO A 68 18.59 -1.27 -11.18
CA PRO A 68 19.82 -0.60 -10.73
C PRO A 68 20.84 -1.59 -10.16
N ARG A 69 20.38 -2.74 -9.71
CA ARG A 69 21.21 -3.87 -9.27
C ARG A 69 20.56 -5.16 -9.72
N LYS A 70 21.36 -6.17 -10.02
CA LYS A 70 20.86 -7.48 -10.47
C LYS A 70 19.78 -8.04 -9.54
N GLY A 71 18.60 -8.31 -10.10
CA GLY A 71 17.44 -8.86 -9.39
C GLY A 71 16.68 -7.86 -8.53
N VAL A 72 16.98 -6.56 -8.64
CA VAL A 72 16.25 -5.46 -8.00
C VAL A 72 15.52 -4.67 -9.07
N PHE A 73 14.22 -4.86 -9.18
CA PHE A 73 13.39 -4.22 -10.19
C PHE A 73 12.59 -3.08 -9.59
N ILE A 74 12.78 -1.86 -10.08
CA ILE A 74 12.09 -0.67 -9.59
C ILE A 74 11.17 -0.13 -10.67
N TYR A 75 9.89 -0.08 -10.36
CA TYR A 75 8.82 0.44 -11.21
C TYR A 75 8.46 1.86 -10.79
N ASP A 76 8.42 2.79 -11.75
CA ASP A 76 7.86 4.12 -11.55
C ASP A 76 6.37 4.10 -11.94
N MET A 77 5.49 4.41 -11.01
CA MET A 77 4.05 4.51 -11.25
C MET A 77 3.67 5.84 -11.94
N GLY A 78 4.64 6.76 -12.13
CA GLY A 78 4.41 8.07 -12.73
C GLY A 78 3.74 9.08 -11.81
N GLN A 79 3.18 8.65 -10.70
CA GLN A 79 2.45 9.45 -9.74
C GLN A 79 2.67 8.94 -8.33
N ASN A 80 2.95 9.83 -7.37
CA ASN A 80 2.89 9.47 -5.96
C ASN A 80 1.44 9.22 -5.57
N MET A 81 1.14 8.06 -5.03
CA MET A 81 -0.21 7.59 -4.73
C MET A 81 -0.27 6.86 -3.40
N VAL A 82 -1.46 6.65 -2.89
CA VAL A 82 -1.70 5.78 -1.74
C VAL A 82 -2.55 4.58 -2.14
N GLY A 83 -2.13 3.39 -1.74
CA GLY A 83 -2.81 2.16 -2.08
C GLY A 83 -1.88 0.95 -2.04
N PHE A 84 -2.08 0.01 -2.93
CA PHE A 84 -1.32 -1.23 -3.03
C PHE A 84 -1.09 -1.64 -4.49
N PRO A 85 -0.07 -2.46 -4.77
CA PRO A 85 0.15 -2.96 -6.12
C PRO A 85 -0.75 -4.17 -6.42
N LYS A 86 -1.04 -4.36 -7.71
CA LYS A 86 -1.53 -5.60 -8.28
C LYS A 86 -0.54 -6.05 -9.34
N ILE A 87 0.08 -7.20 -9.10
CA ILE A 87 1.18 -7.73 -9.93
C ILE A 87 0.79 -9.11 -10.43
N PHE A 88 0.85 -9.34 -11.74
CA PHE A 88 0.71 -10.68 -12.30
C PHE A 88 2.09 -11.34 -12.42
N ILE A 89 2.23 -12.53 -11.86
CA ILE A 89 3.44 -13.35 -11.93
C ILE A 89 3.13 -14.60 -12.73
N PRO A 90 3.62 -14.70 -13.97
CA PRO A 90 3.47 -15.94 -14.74
C PRO A 90 4.47 -16.99 -14.28
N ASN A 91 4.04 -18.25 -14.25
CA ASN A 91 4.90 -19.41 -13.97
C ASN A 91 5.71 -19.28 -12.66
N GLY A 92 5.13 -18.70 -11.63
CA GLY A 92 5.78 -18.57 -10.31
C GLY A 92 6.18 -19.94 -9.75
N LYS A 93 7.27 -20.01 -8.98
CA LYS A 93 7.69 -21.23 -8.30
C LYS A 93 7.08 -21.30 -6.91
N ALA A 94 6.47 -22.41 -6.56
CA ALA A 94 5.93 -22.63 -5.22
C ALA A 94 7.02 -22.46 -4.16
N GLY A 95 6.72 -21.68 -3.11
CA GLY A 95 7.65 -21.36 -2.03
C GLY A 95 8.63 -20.23 -2.33
N GLN A 96 8.64 -19.69 -3.55
CA GLN A 96 9.47 -18.51 -3.87
C GLN A 96 8.99 -17.29 -3.10
N VAL A 97 9.93 -16.61 -2.45
CA VAL A 97 9.66 -15.41 -1.66
C VAL A 97 9.88 -14.18 -2.52
N ILE A 98 8.87 -13.35 -2.60
CA ILE A 98 8.91 -12.04 -3.26
C ILE A 98 8.81 -10.96 -2.19
N THR A 99 9.72 -10.00 -2.24
CA THR A 99 9.66 -8.82 -1.38
C THR A 99 9.30 -7.60 -2.21
N LEU A 100 8.29 -6.88 -1.75
CA LEU A 100 7.84 -5.60 -2.29
C LEU A 100 8.27 -4.52 -1.33
N ARG A 101 8.93 -3.46 -1.80
CA ARG A 101 9.23 -2.27 -1.01
C ARG A 101 8.70 -1.04 -1.74
N TYR A 102 8.32 -0.03 -0.96
CA TYR A 102 7.59 1.13 -1.44
C TYR A 102 8.36 2.38 -1.09
N ALA A 103 8.43 3.35 -2.03
CA ALA A 103 9.06 4.63 -1.77
C ALA A 103 8.41 5.76 -2.59
N GLU A 104 8.49 6.96 -2.07
CA GLU A 104 8.04 8.18 -2.76
C GLU A 104 9.12 8.75 -3.67
N LEU A 105 10.39 8.49 -3.36
CA LEU A 105 11.55 9.05 -3.99
C LEU A 105 12.60 7.97 -4.30
N LEU A 106 13.44 8.25 -5.30
CA LEU A 106 14.72 7.58 -5.49
C LEU A 106 15.82 8.42 -4.83
N TYR A 107 16.95 7.80 -4.52
CA TYR A 107 18.13 8.55 -4.12
C TYR A 107 18.54 9.54 -5.22
N PRO A 108 18.80 10.81 -4.85
CA PRO A 108 19.22 11.81 -5.83
C PRO A 108 20.60 11.48 -6.41
N ASP A 109 20.84 11.93 -7.64
CA ASP A 109 22.14 11.75 -8.31
C ASP A 109 23.18 12.76 -7.75
N LEU A 110 23.60 12.50 -6.50
CA LEU A 110 24.61 13.28 -5.78
C LEU A 110 25.79 12.38 -5.43
N ALA A 111 26.97 12.97 -5.32
CA ALA A 111 28.21 12.22 -5.06
C ALA A 111 28.15 11.40 -3.75
N GLU A 112 27.49 11.93 -2.73
CA GLU A 112 27.30 11.24 -1.44
C GLU A 112 26.42 9.99 -1.54
N TYR A 113 25.53 9.92 -2.53
CA TYR A 113 24.63 8.77 -2.79
C TYR A 113 25.06 7.91 -4.00
N ALA A 114 26.30 8.07 -4.49
CA ALA A 114 26.78 7.36 -5.68
C ALA A 114 26.61 5.83 -5.60
N SER A 115 26.78 5.26 -4.39
CA SER A 115 26.59 3.81 -4.16
C SER A 115 25.12 3.38 -4.15
N GLN A 116 24.17 4.33 -4.08
CA GLN A 116 22.73 4.10 -3.98
C GLN A 116 21.97 4.62 -5.22
N LYS A 117 22.73 5.04 -6.24
CA LYS A 117 22.13 5.60 -7.47
C LYS A 117 21.05 4.68 -8.04
N GLY A 118 19.89 5.26 -8.32
CA GLY A 118 18.73 4.56 -8.87
C GLY A 118 17.96 3.67 -7.87
N MET A 119 18.44 3.55 -6.63
CA MET A 119 17.72 2.81 -5.58
C MET A 119 16.61 3.64 -4.98
N ILE A 120 15.59 2.98 -4.40
CA ILE A 120 14.53 3.63 -3.64
C ILE A 120 15.09 4.24 -2.35
N MET A 121 14.65 5.46 -2.01
CA MET A 121 15.02 6.16 -0.78
C MET A 121 13.99 5.86 0.30
N LEU A 122 14.43 5.30 1.43
CA LEU A 122 13.57 4.95 2.57
C LEU A 122 13.88 5.75 3.83
N GLU A 123 14.92 6.59 3.82
CA GLU A 123 15.35 7.35 4.99
C GLU A 123 14.29 8.33 5.49
N ASN A 124 13.48 8.88 4.57
CA ASN A 124 12.36 9.77 4.90
C ASN A 124 11.21 9.04 5.64
N PHE A 125 11.20 7.72 5.68
CA PHE A 125 10.17 6.92 6.36
C PHE A 125 10.49 6.61 7.82
N ARG A 126 11.57 7.18 8.36
CA ARG A 126 12.04 6.94 9.73
C ARG A 126 12.32 5.43 9.93
N ALA A 127 11.58 4.77 10.85
CA ALA A 127 11.73 3.34 11.11
C ALA A 127 10.73 2.44 10.36
N ALA A 128 9.90 3.00 9.47
CA ALA A 128 8.93 2.20 8.71
C ALA A 128 9.65 1.36 7.66
N LEU A 129 9.40 0.05 7.64
CA LEU A 129 9.97 -0.85 6.63
C LEU A 129 9.38 -0.63 5.25
N ALA A 130 8.11 -0.15 5.19
CA ALA A 130 7.34 0.04 3.95
C ALA A 130 7.50 -1.14 3.00
N GLN A 131 7.20 -2.35 3.48
CA GLN A 131 7.37 -3.58 2.70
C GLN A 131 6.26 -4.58 2.94
N ASP A 132 6.01 -5.42 1.92
CA ASP A 132 5.23 -6.65 2.01
C ASP A 132 6.08 -7.83 1.53
N ILE A 133 5.87 -8.98 2.14
CA ILE A 133 6.52 -10.23 1.74
C ILE A 133 5.44 -11.21 1.29
N TYR A 134 5.62 -11.77 0.11
CA TYR A 134 4.68 -12.71 -0.48
C TYR A 134 5.37 -14.02 -0.83
N VAL A 135 4.77 -15.14 -0.46
CA VAL A 135 5.25 -16.49 -0.79
C VAL A 135 4.36 -17.06 -1.89
N LEU A 136 4.92 -17.30 -3.06
CA LEU A 136 4.18 -17.79 -4.22
C LEU A 136 3.65 -19.21 -3.98
N LYS A 137 2.43 -19.46 -4.44
CA LYS A 137 1.82 -20.80 -4.44
C LYS A 137 2.33 -21.69 -5.59
N GLY A 138 2.82 -21.05 -6.67
CA GLY A 138 3.24 -21.70 -7.91
C GLY A 138 2.23 -21.58 -9.04
N GLY A 139 2.73 -21.55 -10.28
CA GLY A 139 1.95 -21.28 -11.48
C GLY A 139 1.66 -19.80 -11.68
N ASP A 140 0.61 -19.49 -12.43
CA ASP A 140 0.17 -18.13 -12.69
C ASP A 140 -0.60 -17.59 -11.49
N GLU A 141 -0.19 -16.43 -10.98
CA GLU A 141 -0.86 -15.84 -9.84
C GLU A 141 -0.75 -14.31 -9.80
N TYR A 142 -1.68 -13.70 -9.06
CA TYR A 142 -1.64 -12.28 -8.73
C TYR A 142 -1.14 -12.06 -7.30
N ILE A 143 -0.15 -11.19 -7.16
CA ILE A 143 0.21 -10.59 -5.88
C ILE A 143 -0.63 -9.34 -5.68
N GLN A 144 -1.38 -9.30 -4.58
CA GLN A 144 -2.19 -8.15 -4.19
C GLN A 144 -2.33 -8.16 -2.66
N PRO A 145 -1.63 -7.27 -1.95
CA PRO A 145 -1.83 -7.09 -0.50
C PRO A 145 -3.29 -6.75 -0.19
N ARG A 146 -3.84 -7.32 0.91
CA ARG A 146 -5.26 -7.14 1.26
C ARG A 146 -5.47 -6.26 2.49
N PHE A 147 -4.51 -6.25 3.42
CA PHE A 147 -4.66 -5.60 4.71
C PHE A 147 -3.59 -4.54 4.97
N THR A 148 -2.82 -4.19 3.95
CA THR A 148 -1.83 -3.13 3.98
C THR A 148 -2.07 -2.15 2.83
N PHE A 149 -1.67 -0.91 3.05
CA PHE A 149 -1.54 0.11 2.01
C PHE A 149 -0.27 0.92 2.26
N HIS A 150 0.24 1.54 1.21
CA HIS A 150 1.48 2.32 1.25
C HIS A 150 1.31 3.61 0.45
N GLY A 151 2.03 4.66 0.86
CA GLY A 151 2.23 5.85 0.04
C GLY A 151 3.49 5.65 -0.79
N TYR A 152 3.39 5.67 -2.12
CA TYR A 152 4.54 5.42 -2.99
C TYR A 152 4.33 5.94 -4.41
N ARG A 153 5.45 6.26 -5.03
CA ARG A 153 5.57 6.39 -6.49
C ARG A 153 6.38 5.23 -7.07
N TYR A 154 7.36 4.75 -6.31
CA TYR A 154 8.28 3.70 -6.75
C TYR A 154 8.00 2.41 -6.01
N LEU A 155 7.86 1.33 -6.78
CA LEU A 155 7.69 -0.03 -6.28
C LEU A 155 8.94 -0.82 -6.61
N GLU A 156 9.66 -1.28 -5.59
CA GLU A 156 10.77 -2.21 -5.74
C GLU A 156 10.28 -3.64 -5.57
N ILE A 157 10.66 -4.51 -6.50
CA ILE A 157 10.37 -5.95 -6.46
C ILE A 157 11.69 -6.70 -6.46
N THR A 158 11.85 -7.60 -5.48
CA THR A 158 12.99 -8.53 -5.40
C THR A 158 12.50 -9.95 -5.21
N GLY A 159 13.40 -10.93 -5.45
CA GLY A 159 13.07 -12.36 -5.36
C GLY A 159 12.66 -13.00 -6.68
N LEU A 160 12.61 -12.25 -7.77
CA LEU A 160 12.37 -12.74 -9.13
C LEU A 160 13.68 -12.82 -9.94
N ALA A 161 13.75 -13.77 -10.86
CA ALA A 161 14.85 -13.87 -11.80
C ALA A 161 14.72 -12.88 -12.97
N GLN A 162 13.51 -12.49 -13.31
CA GLN A 162 13.17 -11.56 -14.38
C GLN A 162 12.06 -10.63 -13.92
N ALA A 163 12.10 -9.39 -14.39
CA ALA A 163 11.08 -8.40 -14.12
C ALA A 163 9.74 -8.78 -14.76
N PRO A 164 8.61 -8.68 -14.05
CA PRO A 164 7.31 -8.62 -14.68
C PRO A 164 7.22 -7.49 -15.72
N ALA A 165 6.55 -7.73 -16.85
CA ALA A 165 6.34 -6.70 -17.85
C ALA A 165 5.55 -5.52 -17.27
N LEU A 166 5.73 -4.31 -17.81
CA LEU A 166 5.01 -3.10 -17.34
C LEU A 166 3.49 -3.32 -17.27
N ALA A 167 2.91 -4.00 -18.27
CA ALA A 167 1.49 -4.29 -18.30
C ALA A 167 1.01 -5.24 -17.17
N GLN A 168 1.94 -5.92 -16.50
CA GLN A 168 1.66 -6.84 -15.41
C GLN A 168 1.71 -6.16 -14.03
N VAL A 169 2.09 -4.89 -13.95
CA VAL A 169 2.26 -4.13 -12.71
C VAL A 169 1.37 -2.91 -12.71
N ALA A 170 0.42 -2.89 -11.81
CA ALA A 170 -0.51 -1.77 -11.62
C ALA A 170 -0.53 -1.31 -10.16
N GLY A 171 -0.73 -0.03 -9.95
CA GLY A 171 -1.01 0.57 -8.64
C GLY A 171 -2.51 0.79 -8.47
N ILE A 172 -3.06 0.27 -7.39
CA ILE A 172 -4.48 0.41 -7.03
C ILE A 172 -4.60 1.56 -6.05
N VAL A 173 -5.11 2.68 -6.51
CA VAL A 173 -5.26 3.91 -5.72
C VAL A 173 -6.46 3.80 -4.80
N LEU A 174 -6.24 4.03 -3.51
CA LEU A 174 -7.26 4.06 -2.48
C LEU A 174 -7.53 5.49 -2.03
N SER A 175 -8.81 5.81 -1.76
CA SER A 175 -9.21 7.05 -1.10
C SER A 175 -10.67 6.95 -0.63
N SER A 176 -11.03 7.71 0.41
CA SER A 176 -12.41 8.00 0.76
C SER A 176 -13.02 9.08 -0.13
N ILE A 177 -12.19 9.96 -0.73
CA ILE A 177 -12.69 10.99 -1.64
C ILE A 177 -13.24 10.33 -2.90
N SER A 178 -14.53 10.45 -3.13
CA SER A 178 -15.22 9.94 -4.33
C SER A 178 -14.95 10.83 -5.53
N GLU A 179 -15.15 12.12 -5.38
CA GLU A 179 -15.01 13.12 -6.43
C GLU A 179 -14.33 14.38 -5.89
N ILE A 180 -13.64 15.07 -6.77
CA ILE A 180 -13.21 16.45 -6.51
C ILE A 180 -14.29 17.34 -7.13
N SER A 181 -15.05 18.01 -6.29
CA SER A 181 -16.22 18.81 -6.71
C SER A 181 -15.86 20.17 -7.33
N SER A 182 -14.57 20.53 -7.33
CA SER A 182 -14.08 21.77 -7.90
C SER A 182 -13.02 21.51 -8.96
N SER A 183 -12.88 22.44 -9.88
CA SER A 183 -11.81 22.47 -10.87
C SER A 183 -11.11 23.82 -10.82
N TYR A 184 -9.82 23.81 -11.09
CA TYR A 184 -9.01 25.00 -11.14
C TYR A 184 -8.09 24.95 -12.35
N ASP A 185 -8.23 25.92 -13.23
CA ASP A 185 -7.43 26.01 -14.45
C ASP A 185 -7.07 27.48 -14.72
N THR A 186 -5.81 27.72 -14.99
CA THR A 186 -5.24 29.04 -15.24
C THR A 186 -4.34 29.01 -16.48
N SER A 187 -3.94 30.19 -16.96
CA SER A 187 -2.93 30.32 -18.01
C SER A 187 -1.51 29.93 -17.57
N ASP A 188 -1.27 29.77 -16.26
CA ASP A 188 0.04 29.36 -15.73
C ASP A 188 0.07 27.83 -15.48
N PRO A 189 0.87 27.06 -16.25
CA PRO A 189 0.96 25.64 -16.08
C PRO A 189 1.56 25.20 -14.73
N MET A 190 2.36 26.06 -14.07
CA MET A 190 2.90 25.73 -12.73
C MET A 190 1.81 25.79 -11.66
N VAL A 191 0.90 26.75 -11.76
CA VAL A 191 -0.25 26.86 -10.86
C VAL A 191 -1.21 25.68 -11.06
N ASN A 192 -1.45 25.30 -12.31
CA ASN A 192 -2.27 24.11 -12.61
C ASN A 192 -1.60 22.83 -12.09
N LYS A 193 -0.28 22.74 -12.18
CA LYS A 193 0.48 21.62 -11.60
C LYS A 193 0.38 21.59 -10.08
N LEU A 194 0.45 22.74 -9.43
CA LEU A 194 0.25 22.85 -7.97
C LEU A 194 -1.13 22.33 -7.56
N TRP A 195 -2.19 22.75 -8.24
CA TRP A 195 -3.54 22.26 -8.02
C TRP A 195 -3.63 20.73 -8.15
N ASN A 196 -3.05 20.18 -9.20
CA ASN A 196 -3.02 18.73 -9.39
C ASN A 196 -2.26 18.01 -8.25
N ASN A 197 -1.14 18.56 -7.79
CA ASN A 197 -0.38 17.99 -6.67
C ASN A 197 -1.18 18.02 -5.37
N ILE A 198 -1.88 19.13 -5.08
CA ILE A 198 -2.76 19.27 -3.91
C ILE A 198 -3.86 18.20 -3.95
N THR A 199 -4.54 18.04 -5.09
CA THR A 199 -5.63 17.06 -5.23
C THR A 199 -5.14 15.62 -5.06
N TRP A 200 -3.93 15.29 -5.51
CA TRP A 200 -3.33 13.98 -5.26
C TRP A 200 -2.94 13.78 -3.80
N SER A 201 -2.40 14.81 -3.14
CA SER A 201 -2.12 14.77 -1.69
C SER A 201 -3.41 14.56 -0.89
N MET A 202 -4.46 15.30 -1.20
CA MET A 202 -5.77 15.11 -0.57
C MET A 202 -6.27 13.67 -0.73
N ARG A 203 -6.26 13.12 -1.95
CA ARG A 203 -6.68 11.73 -2.19
C ARG A 203 -5.90 10.74 -1.35
N GLY A 204 -4.59 10.92 -1.22
CA GLY A 204 -3.73 10.03 -0.45
C GLY A 204 -3.90 10.16 1.07
N ASN A 205 -4.31 11.33 1.54
CA ASN A 205 -4.44 11.62 2.97
C ASN A 205 -5.89 11.51 3.50
N PHE A 206 -6.86 11.10 2.67
CA PHE A 206 -8.22 10.83 3.10
C PHE A 206 -8.52 9.33 2.98
N LEU A 207 -8.22 8.63 4.06
CA LEU A 207 -8.47 7.20 4.22
C LEU A 207 -9.39 6.98 5.42
N SER A 208 -10.68 7.18 5.20
CA SER A 208 -11.74 7.27 6.20
C SER A 208 -11.75 8.63 6.91
N ILE A 209 -10.66 9.01 7.57
CA ILE A 209 -10.43 10.29 8.21
C ILE A 209 -9.25 11.01 7.55
N PRO A 210 -9.08 12.31 7.73
CA PRO A 210 -7.88 13.02 7.33
C PRO A 210 -6.65 12.40 8.03
N THR A 211 -5.77 11.80 7.25
CA THR A 211 -4.62 11.05 7.74
C THR A 211 -3.35 11.80 7.36
N ASP A 212 -2.45 11.97 8.31
CA ASP A 212 -1.10 12.43 7.98
C ASP A 212 -0.29 11.31 7.32
N THR A 213 0.78 11.62 6.70
CA THR A 213 1.84 10.75 6.18
C THR A 213 1.46 9.27 5.96
N PRO A 214 0.69 8.93 4.94
CA PRO A 214 0.26 7.54 4.69
C PRO A 214 1.41 6.61 4.31
N ALA A 215 2.58 7.16 3.96
CA ALA A 215 3.74 6.41 3.53
C ALA A 215 4.54 5.77 4.68
N ARG A 216 4.39 6.26 5.92
CA ARG A 216 5.15 5.78 7.09
C ARG A 216 4.25 5.53 8.31
N ASN A 217 4.88 5.08 9.40
CA ASN A 217 4.23 4.87 10.69
C ASN A 217 3.87 6.21 11.36
N GLU A 218 2.68 6.62 11.26
CA GLU A 218 2.01 7.71 11.96
C GLU A 218 0.52 7.48 11.75
N ARG A 219 0.00 7.88 10.61
CA ARG A 219 -1.36 7.58 10.14
C ARG A 219 -2.44 7.97 11.16
N MET A 220 -2.18 9.05 11.87
CA MET A 220 -3.10 9.62 12.85
C MET A 220 -4.09 10.55 12.19
N GLY A 221 -5.25 10.76 12.81
CA GLY A 221 -6.22 11.75 12.36
C GLY A 221 -5.75 13.17 12.70
N TRP A 222 -5.44 13.98 11.68
CA TRP A 222 -4.96 15.37 11.81
C TRP A 222 -5.97 16.33 11.17
N SER A 223 -7.04 16.61 11.91
CA SER A 223 -8.12 17.47 11.40
C SER A 223 -7.73 18.96 11.27
N GLY A 224 -6.70 19.40 12.00
CA GLY A 224 -6.20 20.77 11.91
C GLY A 224 -5.61 21.12 10.55
N ASP A 225 -4.91 20.18 9.93
CA ASP A 225 -4.20 20.39 8.67
C ASP A 225 -5.12 20.56 7.46
N ILE A 226 -6.38 20.21 7.57
CA ILE A 226 -7.36 20.36 6.48
C ILE A 226 -8.19 21.64 6.57
N ASN A 227 -8.05 22.39 7.63
CA ASN A 227 -8.83 23.60 7.88
C ASN A 227 -8.12 24.90 7.43
N VAL A 228 -7.14 24.81 6.53
CA VAL A 228 -6.38 25.95 6.00
C VAL A 228 -6.95 26.41 4.67
#